data_842c7e6470ccf2e7438c8bdc3d0aff5d
#
_entry.id   842c7e6470ccf2e7438c8bdc3d0aff5d
#
_cell.length_a   1.000
_cell.length_b   1.000
_cell.length_c   1.000
_cell.angle_alpha   90.00
_cell.angle_beta   90.00
_cell.angle_gamma   90.00
#
_symmetry.space_group_name_H-M   'P 1'
#
loop_
_entity.id
_entity.type
_entity.pdbx_description
1 polymer ?
#
loop_
_entity_poly.entity_id
_entity_poly.type
_entity_poly.pdbx_seq_one_letter_code
_entity_poly.pdbx_strand_id
1 'polypeptide(L)'
;MKQLFQCIGAALAVAALAAQGPALAKTDFASKDEAVAMVKKGVAFVKANGKEKAYAEITNKKFVDRDLYLVVYGLDGTVLAHGANEKQVGHNLIDLKDIDGKLFVKERVELAQKQPTFWQEYKFTDPVTRKIEPKEMYCERLEDTVVCGGVYKH
;
A
#
# COMPACT_ATOMS: atom_id res chain seq x y z
N MET A 1 -66.46 38.37 25.54
CA MET A 1 -65.70 38.10 26.77
C MET A 1 -65.11 36.70 26.69
N LYS A 2 -63.85 36.57 27.06
CA LYS A 2 -63.04 35.39 27.34
C LYS A 2 -62.11 34.95 26.20
N GLN A 3 -60.98 35.52 26.28
CA GLN A 3 -59.67 35.12 26.82
C GLN A 3 -59.03 33.99 26.01
N LEU A 4 -58.05 34.46 25.21
CA LEU A 4 -56.98 33.65 24.61
C LEU A 4 -56.12 33.04 25.67
N PHE A 5 -55.81 31.73 25.53
CA PHE A 5 -54.60 31.16 26.10
C PHE A 5 -53.67 30.73 24.96
N GLN A 6 -52.59 31.50 24.80
CA GLN A 6 -51.44 31.12 24.00
C GLN A 6 -50.58 30.13 24.76
N CYS A 7 -50.45 28.94 24.25
CA CYS A 7 -49.40 28.02 24.68
C CYS A 7 -48.17 28.19 23.79
N ILE A 8 -47.13 28.78 24.38
CA ILE A 8 -45.82 28.90 23.77
C ILE A 8 -45.09 27.57 23.93
N GLY A 9 -44.96 26.82 22.83
CA GLY A 9 -44.12 25.63 22.76
C GLY A 9 -42.68 26.02 22.47
N ALA A 10 -41.80 25.93 23.45
CA ALA A 10 -40.35 26.11 23.26
C ALA A 10 -39.77 24.87 22.57
N ALA A 11 -39.40 25.01 21.32
CA ALA A 11 -38.63 24.00 20.60
C ALA A 11 -37.17 24.09 21.03
N LEU A 12 -36.71 23.07 21.80
CA LEU A 12 -35.30 22.87 22.12
C LEU A 12 -34.61 22.28 20.88
N ALA A 13 -33.88 23.13 20.16
CA ALA A 13 -32.96 22.67 19.12
C ALA A 13 -31.69 22.08 19.77
N VAL A 14 -31.60 20.76 19.78
CA VAL A 14 -30.35 20.07 20.16
C VAL A 14 -29.38 20.19 18.98
N ALA A 15 -28.43 21.09 19.09
CA ALA A 15 -27.31 21.17 18.16
C ALA A 15 -26.36 20.00 18.43
N ALA A 16 -26.40 18.96 17.59
CA ALA A 16 -25.40 17.90 17.59
C ALA A 16 -24.07 18.48 17.07
N LEU A 17 -23.13 18.78 17.96
CA LEU A 17 -21.74 19.02 17.60
C LEU A 17 -21.15 17.71 17.08
N ALA A 18 -21.05 17.57 15.76
CA ALA A 18 -20.22 16.56 15.14
C ALA A 18 -18.76 16.89 15.46
N ALA A 19 -18.15 16.12 16.36
CA ALA A 19 -16.72 16.18 16.62
C ALA A 19 -15.98 15.67 15.35
N GLN A 20 -15.61 16.58 14.47
CA GLN A 20 -14.67 16.31 13.40
C GLN A 20 -13.29 16.16 14.05
N GLY A 21 -12.83 14.91 14.21
CA GLY A 21 -11.46 14.65 14.60
C GLY A 21 -10.50 15.29 13.60
N PRO A 22 -9.28 15.69 14.03
CA PRO A 22 -8.32 16.30 13.11
C PRO A 22 -8.03 15.32 11.98
N ALA A 23 -8.37 15.70 10.75
CA ALA A 23 -7.89 15.02 9.56
C ALA A 23 -6.37 15.23 9.54
N LEU A 24 -5.61 14.15 9.79
CA LEU A 24 -4.15 14.18 9.63
C LEU A 24 -3.88 14.55 8.18
N ALA A 25 -3.23 15.69 7.98
CA ALA A 25 -2.79 16.11 6.65
C ALA A 25 -1.85 15.03 6.09
N LYS A 26 -2.13 14.54 4.87
CA LYS A 26 -1.20 13.62 4.20
C LYS A 26 0.15 14.32 4.02
N THR A 27 1.20 13.63 4.43
CA THR A 27 2.58 14.05 4.15
C THR A 27 2.91 13.85 2.67
N ASP A 28 3.98 14.48 2.17
CA ASP A 28 4.41 14.34 0.77
C ASP A 28 4.85 12.91 0.41
N PHE A 29 5.22 12.11 1.42
CA PHE A 29 5.66 10.73 1.29
C PHE A 29 4.82 9.80 2.15
N ALA A 30 4.75 8.52 1.74
CA ALA A 30 3.97 7.52 2.45
C ALA A 30 4.67 7.05 3.73
N SER A 31 3.87 6.68 4.73
CA SER A 31 4.33 6.10 5.99
C SER A 31 4.37 4.57 5.97
N LYS A 32 5.08 3.98 6.92
CA LYS A 32 5.10 2.50 7.12
C LYS A 32 3.71 1.93 7.36
N ASP A 33 2.87 2.61 8.12
CA ASP A 33 1.51 2.15 8.40
C ASP A 33 0.65 2.15 7.13
N GLU A 34 0.84 3.15 6.25
CA GLU A 34 0.18 3.19 4.95
C GLU A 34 0.66 2.06 4.04
N ALA A 35 1.95 1.71 4.07
CA ALA A 35 2.49 0.56 3.33
C ALA A 35 1.85 -0.76 3.78
N VAL A 36 1.79 -1.01 5.10
CA VAL A 36 1.12 -2.20 5.67
C VAL A 36 -0.35 -2.23 5.26
N ALA A 37 -1.07 -1.11 5.38
CA ALA A 37 -2.48 -1.02 5.01
C ALA A 37 -2.71 -1.30 3.52
N MET A 38 -1.85 -0.76 2.65
CA MET A 38 -1.95 -0.97 1.20
C MET A 38 -1.67 -2.43 0.82
N VAL A 39 -0.64 -3.06 1.40
CA VAL A 39 -0.35 -4.49 1.16
C VAL A 39 -1.51 -5.37 1.58
N LYS A 40 -2.09 -5.15 2.76
CA LYS A 40 -3.27 -5.89 3.23
C LYS A 40 -4.47 -5.73 2.30
N LYS A 41 -4.72 -4.51 1.81
CA LYS A 41 -5.77 -4.26 0.80
C LYS A 41 -5.47 -5.00 -0.50
N GLY A 42 -4.23 -5.00 -0.96
CA GLY A 42 -3.80 -5.73 -2.15
C GLY A 42 -4.02 -7.23 -2.02
N VAL A 43 -3.59 -7.83 -0.89
CA VAL A 43 -3.81 -9.26 -0.59
C VAL A 43 -5.30 -9.59 -0.58
N ALA A 44 -6.13 -8.79 0.10
CA ALA A 44 -7.58 -8.99 0.12
C ALA A 44 -8.18 -8.87 -1.29
N PHE A 45 -7.69 -7.93 -2.09
CA PHE A 45 -8.15 -7.74 -3.47
C PHE A 45 -7.80 -8.92 -4.37
N VAL A 46 -6.60 -9.50 -4.25
CA VAL A 46 -6.21 -10.73 -4.97
C VAL A 46 -7.12 -11.89 -4.59
N LYS A 47 -7.38 -12.09 -3.29
CA LYS A 47 -8.26 -13.16 -2.80
C LYS A 47 -9.70 -13.02 -3.33
N ALA A 48 -10.21 -11.80 -3.39
CA ALA A 48 -11.60 -11.54 -3.81
C ALA A 48 -11.81 -11.58 -5.34
N ASN A 49 -10.81 -11.24 -6.14
CA ASN A 49 -10.95 -11.04 -7.59
C ASN A 49 -10.16 -12.04 -8.44
N GLY A 50 -9.29 -12.85 -7.84
CA GLY A 50 -8.37 -13.74 -8.54
C GLY A 50 -7.10 -13.04 -9.03
N LYS A 51 -6.05 -13.84 -9.26
CA LYS A 51 -4.70 -13.37 -9.58
C LYS A 51 -4.66 -12.53 -10.86
N GLU A 52 -5.26 -13.02 -11.94
CA GLU A 52 -5.20 -12.37 -13.26
C GLU A 52 -5.75 -10.93 -13.21
N LYS A 53 -6.99 -10.76 -12.73
CA LYS A 53 -7.62 -9.45 -12.61
C LYS A 53 -6.85 -8.55 -11.63
N ALA A 54 -6.47 -9.09 -10.47
CA ALA A 54 -5.80 -8.31 -9.45
C ALA A 54 -4.42 -7.81 -9.90
N TYR A 55 -3.64 -8.64 -10.60
CA TYR A 55 -2.32 -8.24 -11.08
C TYR A 55 -2.40 -7.18 -12.19
N ALA A 56 -3.39 -7.29 -13.08
CA ALA A 56 -3.68 -6.25 -14.07
C ALA A 56 -4.02 -4.91 -13.39
N GLU A 57 -4.90 -4.91 -12.40
CA GLU A 57 -5.31 -3.71 -11.66
C GLU A 57 -4.14 -3.09 -10.85
N ILE A 58 -3.29 -3.92 -10.24
CA ILE A 58 -2.07 -3.44 -9.55
C ILE A 58 -1.14 -2.76 -10.54
N THR A 59 -0.89 -3.38 -11.68
CA THR A 59 -0.02 -2.83 -12.74
C THR A 59 -0.62 -1.56 -13.34
N ASN A 60 -1.95 -1.48 -13.47
CA ASN A 60 -2.69 -0.29 -13.90
C ASN A 60 -2.81 0.79 -12.80
N LYS A 61 -1.95 0.73 -11.78
CA LYS A 61 -1.80 1.76 -10.74
C LYS A 61 -2.97 1.92 -9.78
N LYS A 62 -3.84 0.92 -9.64
CA LYS A 62 -4.94 0.95 -8.66
C LYS A 62 -4.44 1.11 -7.21
N PHE A 63 -3.26 0.59 -6.92
CA PHE A 63 -2.61 0.63 -5.61
C PHE A 63 -1.31 1.46 -5.69
N VAL A 64 -1.47 2.75 -5.98
CA VAL A 64 -0.39 3.75 -5.97
C VAL A 64 -0.85 4.96 -5.18
N ASP A 65 -0.04 5.41 -4.24
CA ASP A 65 -0.26 6.64 -3.47
C ASP A 65 1.10 7.31 -3.22
N ARG A 66 1.37 8.44 -3.90
CA ARG A 66 2.65 9.16 -3.81
C ARG A 66 3.83 8.27 -4.25
N ASP A 67 4.79 7.99 -3.35
CA ASP A 67 5.94 7.11 -3.55
C ASP A 67 5.65 5.63 -3.27
N LEU A 68 4.49 5.32 -2.67
CA LEU A 68 4.05 3.97 -2.32
C LEU A 68 3.31 3.29 -3.47
N TYR A 69 3.71 2.08 -3.79
CA TYR A 69 3.05 1.23 -4.78
C TYR A 69 3.20 -0.26 -4.44
N LEU A 70 2.31 -1.09 -4.97
CA LEU A 70 2.39 -2.53 -4.83
C LEU A 70 3.24 -3.18 -5.93
N VAL A 71 3.94 -4.23 -5.54
CA VAL A 71 4.55 -5.18 -6.45
C VAL A 71 4.22 -6.61 -6.00
N VAL A 72 4.09 -7.53 -6.96
CA VAL A 72 3.87 -8.95 -6.69
C VAL A 72 4.93 -9.76 -7.40
N TYR A 73 5.57 -10.67 -6.66
CA TYR A 73 6.54 -11.60 -7.19
C TYR A 73 6.07 -13.04 -7.00
N GLY A 74 6.38 -13.89 -7.98
CA GLY A 74 6.44 -15.34 -7.75
C GLY A 74 7.61 -15.68 -6.83
N LEU A 75 7.56 -16.84 -6.18
CA LEU A 75 8.66 -17.32 -5.33
C LEU A 75 9.92 -17.71 -6.13
N ASP A 76 9.84 -17.72 -7.45
CA ASP A 76 10.98 -17.86 -8.37
C ASP A 76 11.69 -16.54 -8.70
N GLY A 77 11.14 -15.40 -8.24
CA GLY A 77 11.66 -14.05 -8.50
C GLY A 77 11.08 -13.38 -9.75
N THR A 78 10.09 -13.99 -10.41
CA THR A 78 9.40 -13.36 -11.55
C THR A 78 8.44 -12.28 -11.07
N VAL A 79 8.47 -11.11 -11.69
CA VAL A 79 7.53 -10.00 -11.42
C VAL A 79 6.18 -10.32 -12.04
N LEU A 80 5.14 -10.41 -11.24
CA LEU A 80 3.77 -10.72 -11.68
C LEU A 80 2.90 -9.46 -11.82
N ALA A 81 3.19 -8.42 -11.01
CA ALA A 81 2.54 -7.12 -11.08
C ALA A 81 3.47 -6.04 -10.53
N HIS A 82 3.40 -4.81 -11.07
CA HIS A 82 4.25 -3.71 -10.63
C HIS A 82 3.59 -2.35 -10.84
N GLY A 83 3.17 -1.69 -9.76
CA GLY A 83 2.41 -0.44 -9.80
C GLY A 83 3.18 0.79 -10.31
N ALA A 84 4.52 0.79 -10.26
CA ALA A 84 5.33 1.93 -10.72
C ALA A 84 6.02 1.69 -12.08
N ASN A 85 6.24 0.44 -12.47
CA ASN A 85 6.95 0.13 -13.72
C ASN A 85 6.45 -1.18 -14.36
N GLU A 86 5.47 -1.06 -15.25
CA GLU A 86 4.89 -2.19 -15.97
C GLU A 86 5.91 -2.98 -16.83
N LYS A 87 7.00 -2.34 -17.26
CA LYS A 87 8.05 -2.99 -18.07
C LYS A 87 8.79 -4.10 -17.33
N GLN A 88 8.69 -4.13 -15.98
CA GLN A 88 9.29 -5.21 -15.19
C GLN A 88 8.42 -6.46 -15.14
N VAL A 89 7.12 -6.35 -15.45
CA VAL A 89 6.20 -7.49 -15.42
C VAL A 89 6.63 -8.57 -16.41
N GLY A 90 6.67 -9.82 -15.94
CA GLY A 90 7.11 -10.98 -16.71
C GLY A 90 8.63 -11.25 -16.67
N HIS A 91 9.43 -10.31 -16.14
CA HIS A 91 10.87 -10.52 -15.99
C HIS A 91 11.21 -11.22 -14.67
N ASN A 92 12.15 -12.16 -14.73
CA ASN A 92 12.74 -12.73 -13.53
C ASN A 92 13.87 -11.83 -13.03
N LEU A 93 13.73 -11.32 -11.81
CA LEU A 93 14.67 -10.38 -11.22
C LEU A 93 15.45 -10.99 -10.03
N ILE A 94 15.53 -12.32 -9.96
CA ILE A 94 16.18 -13.02 -8.83
C ILE A 94 17.64 -12.60 -8.62
N ASP A 95 18.35 -12.29 -9.70
CA ASP A 95 19.76 -11.88 -9.68
C ASP A 95 19.97 -10.35 -9.74
N LEU A 96 18.86 -9.58 -9.69
CA LEU A 96 18.95 -8.13 -9.69
C LEU A 96 19.57 -7.63 -8.37
N LYS A 97 20.59 -6.79 -8.49
CA LYS A 97 21.27 -6.15 -7.38
C LYS A 97 20.86 -4.69 -7.27
N ASP A 98 20.79 -4.21 -6.04
CA ASP A 98 20.75 -2.78 -5.78
C ASP A 98 22.15 -2.14 -5.95
N ILE A 99 22.25 -0.82 -5.73
CA ILE A 99 23.50 -0.09 -5.90
C ILE A 99 24.62 -0.56 -4.94
N ASP A 100 24.26 -1.17 -3.80
CA ASP A 100 25.23 -1.73 -2.85
C ASP A 100 25.57 -3.21 -3.15
N GLY A 101 25.04 -3.77 -4.22
CA GLY A 101 25.26 -5.17 -4.62
C GLY A 101 24.37 -6.19 -3.94
N LYS A 102 23.32 -5.74 -3.22
CA LYS A 102 22.39 -6.61 -2.50
C LYS A 102 21.41 -7.29 -3.48
N LEU A 103 21.33 -8.60 -3.46
CA LEU A 103 20.36 -9.42 -4.20
C LEU A 103 18.99 -9.37 -3.51
N PHE A 104 18.34 -8.21 -3.58
CA PHE A 104 17.15 -7.93 -2.77
C PHE A 104 15.92 -8.76 -3.18
N VAL A 105 15.77 -9.14 -4.44
CA VAL A 105 14.66 -10.04 -4.85
C VAL A 105 14.90 -11.45 -4.34
N LYS A 106 16.12 -11.96 -4.42
CA LYS A 106 16.50 -13.28 -3.87
C LYS A 106 16.24 -13.33 -2.36
N GLU A 107 16.73 -12.35 -1.60
CA GLU A 107 16.46 -12.26 -0.15
C GLU A 107 14.95 -12.22 0.15
N ARG A 108 14.18 -11.47 -0.65
CA ARG A 108 12.72 -11.37 -0.49
C ARG A 108 12.01 -12.71 -0.62
N VAL A 109 12.32 -13.49 -1.64
CA VAL A 109 11.69 -14.81 -1.83
C VAL A 109 12.14 -15.81 -0.78
N GLU A 110 13.39 -15.73 -0.31
CA GLU A 110 13.89 -16.53 0.81
C GLU A 110 13.18 -16.19 2.13
N LEU A 111 12.95 -14.90 2.41
CA LEU A 111 12.18 -14.46 3.57
C LEU A 111 10.72 -14.91 3.49
N ALA A 112 10.10 -14.80 2.31
CA ALA A 112 8.72 -15.23 2.10
C ALA A 112 8.53 -16.75 2.29
N GLN A 113 9.56 -17.55 2.09
CA GLN A 113 9.50 -19.00 2.37
C GLN A 113 9.59 -19.33 3.86
N LYS A 114 10.19 -18.42 4.67
CA LYS A 114 10.43 -18.66 6.10
C LYS A 114 9.36 -18.07 7.00
N GLN A 115 8.70 -16.98 6.56
CA GLN A 115 7.73 -16.26 7.38
C GLN A 115 6.61 -15.64 6.53
N PRO A 116 5.39 -15.52 7.10
CA PRO A 116 4.23 -15.03 6.36
C PRO A 116 4.27 -13.53 6.08
N THR A 117 4.91 -12.74 6.94
CA THR A 117 5.07 -11.29 6.82
C THR A 117 6.47 -10.87 7.24
N PHE A 118 7.02 -9.85 6.59
CA PHE A 118 8.36 -9.33 6.94
C PHE A 118 8.58 -7.93 6.39
N TRP A 119 9.58 -7.27 6.95
CA TRP A 119 10.17 -6.05 6.41
C TRP A 119 11.53 -6.35 5.81
N GLN A 120 11.87 -5.65 4.73
CA GLN A 120 13.15 -5.75 4.04
C GLN A 120 13.66 -4.35 3.69
N GLU A 121 14.97 -4.11 3.86
CA GLU A 121 15.63 -2.88 3.46
C GLU A 121 16.53 -3.11 2.25
N TYR A 122 16.51 -2.17 1.29
CA TYR A 122 17.38 -2.12 0.13
C TYR A 122 17.34 -0.70 -0.46
N LYS A 123 18.15 -0.42 -1.49
CA LYS A 123 18.11 0.87 -2.18
C LYS A 123 17.44 0.73 -3.53
N PHE A 124 16.55 1.64 -3.87
CA PHE A 124 15.87 1.62 -5.15
C PHE A 124 15.47 3.02 -5.61
N THR A 125 15.14 3.16 -6.90
CA THR A 125 14.71 4.44 -7.46
C THR A 125 13.31 4.79 -6.96
N ASP A 126 13.18 5.93 -6.31
CA ASP A 126 11.92 6.51 -5.91
C ASP A 126 11.18 7.03 -7.15
N PRO A 127 9.91 6.66 -7.36
CA PRO A 127 9.16 7.08 -8.54
C PRO A 127 8.81 8.58 -8.56
N VAL A 128 8.83 9.24 -7.40
CA VAL A 128 8.53 10.67 -7.26
C VAL A 128 9.79 11.51 -7.43
N THR A 129 10.83 11.25 -6.64
CA THR A 129 12.07 12.05 -6.67
C THR A 129 13.02 11.68 -7.79
N ARG A 130 12.87 10.49 -8.39
CA ARG A 130 13.76 9.89 -9.39
C ARG A 130 15.20 9.64 -8.91
N LYS A 131 15.41 9.66 -7.60
CA LYS A 131 16.70 9.38 -6.96
C LYS A 131 16.72 7.95 -6.42
N ILE A 132 17.91 7.39 -6.27
CA ILE A 132 18.10 6.12 -5.54
C ILE A 132 18.12 6.46 -4.06
N GLU A 133 17.12 5.95 -3.34
CA GLU A 133 16.90 6.20 -1.92
C GLU A 133 16.82 4.87 -1.15
N PRO A 134 17.16 4.88 0.15
CA PRO A 134 16.87 3.73 1.01
C PRO A 134 15.37 3.46 1.05
N LYS A 135 15.00 2.19 0.88
CA LYS A 135 13.61 1.74 0.86
C LYS A 135 13.37 0.66 1.91
N GLU A 136 12.31 0.81 2.68
CA GLU A 136 11.78 -0.22 3.57
C GLU A 136 10.52 -0.82 2.96
N MET A 137 10.58 -2.10 2.64
CA MET A 137 9.50 -2.82 1.98
C MET A 137 8.82 -3.79 2.93
N TYR A 138 7.51 -3.64 3.14
CA TYR A 138 6.67 -4.61 3.83
C TYR A 138 6.11 -5.62 2.83
N CYS A 139 6.17 -6.89 3.18
CA CYS A 139 5.72 -8.00 2.34
C CYS A 139 4.82 -8.97 3.11
N GLU A 140 3.82 -9.49 2.41
CA GLU A 140 3.00 -10.61 2.87
C GLU A 140 3.02 -11.75 1.84
N ARG A 141 3.27 -12.97 2.32
CA ARG A 141 3.15 -14.14 1.48
C ARG A 141 1.69 -14.46 1.21
N LEU A 142 1.38 -14.75 -0.04
CA LEU A 142 0.07 -15.23 -0.49
C LEU A 142 0.28 -16.44 -1.39
N GLU A 143 0.09 -17.64 -0.84
CA GLU A 143 0.30 -18.92 -1.54
C GLU A 143 1.73 -19.05 -2.13
N ASP A 144 1.86 -19.11 -3.45
CA ASP A 144 3.09 -19.20 -4.23
C ASP A 144 3.66 -17.83 -4.64
N THR A 145 3.14 -16.76 -4.06
CA THR A 145 3.53 -15.37 -4.36
C THR A 145 3.83 -14.56 -3.11
N VAL A 146 4.45 -13.41 -3.27
CA VAL A 146 4.65 -12.40 -2.24
C VAL A 146 4.17 -11.05 -2.74
N VAL A 147 3.31 -10.40 -1.95
CA VAL A 147 2.75 -9.07 -2.21
C VAL A 147 3.48 -8.07 -1.33
N CYS A 148 4.05 -7.05 -1.93
CA CYS A 148 4.88 -6.08 -1.22
C CYS A 148 4.50 -4.63 -1.57
N GLY A 149 4.70 -3.75 -0.59
CA GLY A 149 4.64 -2.30 -0.75
C GLY A 149 5.64 -1.65 0.19
N GLY A 150 6.30 -0.59 -0.25
CA GLY A 150 7.38 -0.02 0.55
C GLY A 150 7.45 1.49 0.48
N VAL A 151 8.09 2.06 1.49
CA VAL A 151 8.30 3.49 1.67
C VAL A 151 9.77 3.83 1.52
N TYR A 152 10.06 5.04 1.07
CA TYR A 152 11.42 5.55 0.96
C TYR A 152 11.78 6.40 2.19
N LYS A 153 13.07 6.44 2.52
CA LYS A 153 13.62 7.29 3.58
C LYS A 153 14.18 8.56 2.92
N HIS A 154 13.59 9.68 3.26
CA HIS A 154 13.99 11.01 2.77
C HIS A 154 14.70 11.81 3.85
#